data_99b65d8ae64d70ffe5afb806186744db
#
_entry.id   99b65d8ae64d70ffe5afb806186744db
#
_cell.length_a   1.000
_cell.length_b   1.000
_cell.length_c   1.000
_cell.angle_alpha   90.00
_cell.angle_beta   90.00
_cell.angle_gamma   90.00
#
_symmetry.space_group_name_H-M   'P 1'
#
loop_
_entity.id
_entity.type
_entity.pdbx_description
1 polymer ?
#
loop_
_entity_poly.entity_id
_entity_poly.type
_entity_poly.pdbx_seq_one_letter_code
_entity_poly.pdbx_strand_id
1 'polypeptide(L)'
;MRSFLLEYEKREKASENTEIDIHINLWGVNAQKSENAPTMIFDFGLMIEDIKNISEIILYCPFHIDKVEDLGGKLSQKPDLIEAIFNEDCEVLSKIHPNRTKITKRGDNFKSISDKGKAFILYKLDESLINFSDQHEYGKLKINVKHILSGNEELFSELSEVKTYYFRVRVYPKINDPIYILKRENEDANILQNLSLRITEIIDFRINDFRAITDNMKEEVFRLNTFNISSIHYLIMRDSTDEFISGSDSYKSRLLEREVWKDYIALDNNDVIAYHFKEISEKKV
;
A
#
# COMPACT_ATOMS: atom_id res chain seq x y z
N MET A 1 -1.50 -14.42 -14.72
CA MET A 1 -1.23 -13.23 -13.89
C MET A 1 -0.45 -13.64 -12.67
N ARG A 2 0.47 -12.80 -12.19
CA ARG A 2 1.35 -13.09 -11.07
C ARG A 2 0.82 -12.47 -9.78
N SER A 3 1.23 -12.99 -8.63
CA SER A 3 0.84 -12.47 -7.31
C SER A 3 1.91 -11.56 -6.73
N PHE A 4 1.50 -10.53 -6.00
CA PHE A 4 2.38 -9.89 -5.01
C PHE A 4 2.62 -10.86 -3.85
N LEU A 5 3.81 -10.77 -3.24
CA LEU A 5 4.13 -11.57 -2.05
C LEU A 5 4.61 -10.61 -0.96
N LEU A 6 4.03 -10.72 0.22
CA LEU A 6 4.39 -9.91 1.37
C LEU A 6 4.79 -10.81 2.52
N GLU A 7 6.07 -10.77 2.83
CA GLU A 7 6.75 -11.63 3.78
C GLU A 7 7.60 -10.80 4.74
N TYR A 8 8.14 -11.44 5.78
CA TYR A 8 9.05 -10.78 6.71
C TYR A 8 10.11 -11.72 7.24
N GLU A 9 11.22 -11.14 7.67
CA GLU A 9 12.22 -11.83 8.48
C GLU A 9 11.96 -11.59 9.97
N LYS A 10 11.91 -12.69 10.74
CA LYS A 10 11.78 -12.63 12.21
C LYS A 10 13.08 -12.19 12.87
N ARG A 11 12.96 -11.52 14.00
CA ARG A 11 14.07 -11.43 14.95
C ARG A 11 14.26 -12.77 15.69
N GLU A 12 15.49 -13.08 16.09
CA GLU A 12 15.88 -14.38 16.66
C GLU A 12 15.05 -14.88 17.87
N LYS A 13 14.28 -14.01 18.54
CA LYS A 13 13.51 -14.36 19.74
C LYS A 13 11.99 -14.23 19.56
N ALA A 14 11.49 -13.99 18.36
CA ALA A 14 10.07 -13.81 18.13
C ALA A 14 9.34 -15.15 18.02
N SER A 15 8.25 -15.33 18.78
CA SER A 15 7.53 -16.61 18.87
C SER A 15 6.25 -16.67 18.02
N GLU A 16 5.62 -15.55 17.71
CA GLU A 16 4.30 -15.48 17.07
C GLU A 16 4.35 -14.87 15.68
N ASN A 17 3.38 -15.22 14.84
CA ASN A 17 3.17 -14.58 13.56
C ASN A 17 2.61 -13.17 13.81
N THR A 18 3.13 -12.20 13.07
CA THR A 18 2.73 -10.80 13.19
C THR A 18 1.50 -10.53 12.34
N GLU A 19 0.53 -9.80 12.91
CA GLU A 19 -0.67 -9.35 12.19
C GLU A 19 -0.37 -8.08 11.38
N ILE A 20 -1.04 -7.98 10.22
CA ILE A 20 -0.92 -6.82 9.32
C ILE A 20 -2.26 -6.47 8.69
N ASP A 21 -2.55 -5.14 8.61
CA ASP A 21 -3.53 -4.57 7.70
C ASP A 21 -2.81 -3.93 6.52
N ILE A 22 -3.33 -4.16 5.32
CA ILE A 22 -2.70 -3.73 4.08
C ILE A 22 -3.60 -2.73 3.36
N HIS A 23 -3.04 -1.58 2.99
CA HIS A 23 -3.68 -0.59 2.14
C HIS A 23 -2.93 -0.51 0.81
N ILE A 24 -3.61 -0.74 -0.29
CA ILE A 24 -3.01 -0.69 -1.62
C ILE A 24 -3.78 0.29 -2.47
N ASN A 25 -3.07 1.28 -2.99
CA ASN A 25 -3.63 2.22 -3.94
C ASN A 25 -2.99 2.01 -5.29
N LEU A 26 -3.79 1.70 -6.29
CA LEU A 26 -3.39 1.66 -7.69
C LEU A 26 -3.79 2.97 -8.36
N TRP A 27 -2.79 3.76 -8.76
CA TRP A 27 -2.98 5.00 -9.49
C TRP A 27 -2.87 4.72 -10.99
N GLY A 28 -4.01 4.61 -11.65
CA GLY A 28 -4.13 4.45 -13.10
C GLY A 28 -4.48 5.77 -13.80
N VAL A 29 -4.10 6.89 -13.21
CA VAL A 29 -4.26 8.22 -13.79
C VAL A 29 -2.97 8.62 -14.48
N ASN A 30 -3.07 9.28 -15.64
CA ASN A 30 -1.92 9.82 -16.35
C ASN A 30 -1.28 10.95 -15.54
N ALA A 31 -0.53 10.57 -14.51
CA ALA A 31 0.11 11.51 -13.60
C ALA A 31 1.17 12.38 -14.28
N GLN A 32 1.61 12.02 -15.48
CA GLN A 32 2.50 12.85 -16.31
C GLN A 32 2.32 12.43 -17.79
N LYS A 33 2.05 13.38 -18.66
CA LYS A 33 2.03 13.20 -20.14
C LYS A 33 3.43 12.98 -20.76
N SER A 34 4.36 12.41 -20.02
CA SER A 34 5.66 12.02 -20.53
C SER A 34 5.54 10.64 -21.16
N GLU A 35 5.95 10.49 -22.41
CA GLU A 35 6.03 9.17 -23.09
C GLU A 35 6.83 8.13 -22.28
N ASN A 36 7.60 8.59 -21.30
CA ASN A 36 8.46 7.78 -20.44
C ASN A 36 7.93 7.61 -19.01
N ALA A 37 6.71 8.06 -18.68
CA ALA A 37 6.15 7.87 -17.34
C ALA A 37 5.46 6.50 -17.23
N PRO A 38 5.58 5.81 -16.08
CA PRO A 38 4.85 4.58 -15.85
C PRO A 38 3.35 4.87 -15.89
N THR A 39 2.60 4.02 -16.58
CA THR A 39 1.14 4.18 -16.70
C THR A 39 0.39 3.88 -15.41
N MET A 40 1.07 3.25 -14.44
CA MET A 40 0.51 2.88 -13.15
C MET A 40 1.55 2.96 -12.05
N ILE A 41 1.09 3.40 -10.89
CA ILE A 41 1.89 3.59 -9.69
C ILE A 41 1.17 2.90 -8.53
N PHE A 42 1.93 2.26 -7.64
CA PHE A 42 1.38 1.57 -6.48
C PHE A 42 1.81 2.25 -5.19
N ASP A 43 0.86 2.54 -4.30
CA ASP A 43 1.17 2.89 -2.93
C ASP A 43 0.80 1.73 -2.02
N PHE A 44 1.75 1.27 -1.20
CA PHE A 44 1.54 0.25 -0.19
C PHE A 44 1.57 0.90 1.19
N GLY A 45 0.48 0.77 1.93
CA GLY A 45 0.38 1.11 3.34
C GLY A 45 0.37 -0.17 4.16
N LEU A 46 1.31 -0.32 5.08
CA LEU A 46 1.53 -1.51 5.89
C LEU A 46 1.34 -1.15 7.36
N MET A 47 0.22 -1.55 7.94
CA MET A 47 -0.07 -1.37 9.36
C MET A 47 0.25 -2.65 10.10
N ILE A 48 1.33 -2.64 10.85
CA ILE A 48 1.92 -3.84 11.45
C ILE A 48 1.82 -3.77 12.96
N GLU A 49 1.26 -4.81 13.58
CA GLU A 49 1.28 -4.98 15.02
C GLU A 49 2.60 -5.63 15.47
N ASP A 50 3.05 -5.26 16.66
CA ASP A 50 4.25 -5.82 17.29
C ASP A 50 5.51 -5.82 16.40
N ILE A 51 5.83 -4.67 15.79
CA ILE A 51 7.02 -4.47 14.93
C ILE A 51 8.32 -4.97 15.56
N LYS A 52 8.38 -5.09 16.90
CA LYS A 52 9.54 -5.63 17.64
C LYS A 52 9.93 -7.06 17.22
N ASN A 53 9.00 -7.81 16.62
CA ASN A 53 9.20 -9.18 16.19
C ASN A 53 9.84 -9.28 14.80
N ILE A 54 9.98 -8.17 14.09
CA ILE A 54 10.39 -8.11 12.69
C ILE A 54 11.76 -7.45 12.55
N SER A 55 12.62 -7.99 11.69
CA SER A 55 13.87 -7.38 11.26
C SER A 55 13.77 -6.70 9.90
N GLU A 56 13.12 -7.35 8.95
CA GLU A 56 12.88 -6.84 7.59
C GLU A 56 11.44 -7.15 7.14
N ILE A 57 10.84 -6.20 6.43
CA ILE A 57 9.61 -6.40 5.64
C ILE A 57 10.04 -6.60 4.19
N ILE A 58 9.49 -7.60 3.52
CA ILE A 58 9.87 -7.97 2.16
C ILE A 58 8.62 -8.01 1.30
N LEU A 59 8.57 -7.16 0.26
CA LEU A 59 7.50 -7.13 -0.72
C LEU A 59 8.08 -7.50 -2.09
N TYR A 60 7.55 -8.57 -2.68
CA TYR A 60 7.81 -8.92 -4.06
C TYR A 60 6.69 -8.40 -4.95
N CYS A 61 7.05 -7.60 -5.94
CA CYS A 61 6.15 -7.05 -6.93
C CYS A 61 6.24 -7.90 -8.21
N PRO A 62 5.12 -8.22 -8.88
CA PRO A 62 5.12 -9.02 -10.12
C PRO A 62 5.60 -8.21 -11.35
N PHE A 63 6.48 -7.24 -11.13
CA PHE A 63 7.13 -6.37 -12.09
C PHE A 63 8.46 -5.89 -11.50
N HIS A 64 9.39 -5.42 -12.34
CA HIS A 64 10.63 -4.80 -11.90
C HIS A 64 10.38 -3.39 -11.35
N ILE A 65 11.10 -3.05 -10.30
CA ILE A 65 10.96 -1.76 -9.62
C ILE A 65 11.96 -0.77 -10.21
N ASP A 66 11.45 0.39 -10.65
CA ASP A 66 12.28 1.50 -11.11
C ASP A 66 12.69 2.40 -9.94
N LYS A 67 11.71 2.74 -9.09
CA LYS A 67 11.89 3.67 -7.97
C LYS A 67 10.96 3.32 -6.81
N VAL A 68 11.40 3.65 -5.59
CA VAL A 68 10.59 3.61 -4.38
C VAL A 68 10.71 4.95 -3.66
N GLU A 69 9.58 5.47 -3.16
CA GLU A 69 9.51 6.68 -2.34
C GLU A 69 8.84 6.39 -1.01
N ASP A 70 9.40 6.91 0.10
CA ASP A 70 8.68 7.01 1.37
C ASP A 70 7.58 8.08 1.27
N LEU A 71 6.39 7.74 1.68
CA LEU A 71 5.27 8.67 1.78
C LEU A 71 4.95 9.07 3.22
N GLY A 72 5.56 8.44 4.21
CA GLY A 72 5.36 8.75 5.62
C GLY A 72 5.70 10.21 5.94
N GLY A 73 6.74 10.74 5.29
CA GLY A 73 7.11 12.15 5.43
C GLY A 73 6.03 13.12 4.92
N LYS A 74 5.42 12.83 3.77
CA LYS A 74 4.31 13.63 3.21
C LYS A 74 3.07 13.59 4.10
N LEU A 75 2.72 12.38 4.58
CA LEU A 75 1.56 12.19 5.44
C LEU A 75 1.69 12.90 6.79
N SER A 76 2.87 12.84 7.40
CA SER A 76 3.10 13.49 8.70
C SER A 76 2.93 15.01 8.70
N GLN A 77 2.96 15.63 7.52
CA GLN A 77 2.78 17.07 7.33
C GLN A 77 1.34 17.47 7.00
N LYS A 78 0.48 16.52 6.64
CA LYS A 78 -0.87 16.76 6.14
C LYS A 78 -1.89 15.83 6.80
N PRO A 79 -2.49 16.22 7.91
CA PRO A 79 -3.54 15.44 8.60
C PRO A 79 -4.69 15.05 7.65
N ASP A 80 -5.16 15.97 6.80
CA ASP A 80 -6.26 15.75 5.86
C ASP A 80 -5.99 14.55 4.91
N LEU A 81 -4.72 14.32 4.53
CA LEU A 81 -4.34 13.14 3.74
C LEU A 81 -4.46 11.85 4.53
N ILE A 82 -4.17 11.89 5.83
CA ILE A 82 -4.31 10.72 6.71
C ILE A 82 -5.79 10.35 6.80
N GLU A 83 -6.65 11.32 7.06
CA GLU A 83 -8.10 11.13 7.10
C GLU A 83 -8.63 10.60 5.76
N ALA A 84 -8.14 11.15 4.63
CA ALA A 84 -8.55 10.71 3.32
C ALA A 84 -8.13 9.26 3.00
N ILE A 85 -6.94 8.82 3.45
CA ILE A 85 -6.43 7.47 3.23
C ILE A 85 -7.18 6.46 4.08
N PHE A 86 -7.40 6.76 5.36
CA PHE A 86 -8.09 5.84 6.27
C PHE A 86 -9.61 5.93 6.15
N ASN A 87 -10.13 7.00 5.52
CA ASN A 87 -11.55 7.34 5.49
C ASN A 87 -12.16 7.38 6.91
N GLU A 88 -11.39 7.90 7.84
CA GLU A 88 -11.71 8.04 9.26
C GLU A 88 -11.19 9.38 9.77
N ASP A 89 -11.89 9.96 10.75
CA ASP A 89 -11.39 11.15 11.46
C ASP A 89 -10.14 10.77 12.26
N CYS A 90 -9.04 11.45 12.01
CA CYS A 90 -7.74 11.15 12.58
C CYS A 90 -7.14 12.39 13.24
N GLU A 91 -6.58 12.24 14.44
CA GLU A 91 -5.86 13.30 15.13
C GLU A 91 -4.36 13.01 15.17
N VAL A 92 -3.56 14.00 14.77
CA VAL A 92 -2.12 13.98 14.93
C VAL A 92 -1.79 14.50 16.34
N LEU A 93 -1.48 13.60 17.26
CA LEU A 93 -1.28 13.96 18.67
C LEU A 93 0.08 14.61 18.94
N SER A 94 1.14 14.07 18.37
CA SER A 94 2.50 14.60 18.60
C SER A 94 3.50 14.10 17.58
N LYS A 95 4.49 14.95 17.26
CA LYS A 95 5.72 14.54 16.60
C LYS A 95 6.72 14.16 17.68
N ILE A 96 6.78 12.88 18.03
CA ILE A 96 7.61 12.40 19.13
C ILE A 96 9.08 12.35 18.75
N HIS A 97 9.36 12.18 17.45
CA HIS A 97 10.70 12.11 16.88
C HIS A 97 10.60 12.58 15.42
N PRO A 98 11.67 13.04 14.75
CA PRO A 98 11.64 13.44 13.35
C PRO A 98 11.00 12.41 12.41
N ASN A 99 11.13 11.12 12.75
CA ASN A 99 10.62 10.02 11.93
C ASN A 99 9.36 9.34 12.50
N ARG A 100 8.78 9.84 13.60
CA ARG A 100 7.64 9.21 14.29
C ARG A 100 6.56 10.21 14.60
N THR A 101 5.36 9.95 14.13
CA THR A 101 4.17 10.75 14.39
C THR A 101 3.09 9.84 14.97
N LYS A 102 2.63 10.14 16.19
CA LYS A 102 1.53 9.41 16.82
C LYS A 102 0.21 9.92 16.26
N ILE A 103 -0.60 9.00 15.77
CA ILE A 103 -1.91 9.26 15.20
C ILE A 103 -2.94 8.47 15.98
N THR A 104 -4.08 9.09 16.24
CA THR A 104 -5.24 8.46 16.87
C THR A 104 -6.43 8.57 15.94
N LYS A 105 -7.13 7.46 15.70
CA LYS A 105 -8.40 7.45 14.99
C LYS A 105 -9.53 7.85 15.94
N ARG A 106 -10.32 8.86 15.57
CA ARG A 106 -11.52 9.27 16.29
C ARG A 106 -12.71 8.47 15.78
N GLY A 107 -13.15 7.47 16.50
CA GLY A 107 -14.39 6.75 16.17
C GLY A 107 -15.61 7.39 16.82
N ASP A 108 -16.81 7.18 16.25
CA ASP A 108 -18.11 7.78 16.63
C ASP A 108 -18.57 7.55 18.08
N ASN A 109 -17.83 6.83 18.90
CA ASN A 109 -18.18 6.57 20.30
C ASN A 109 -17.06 6.98 21.25
N PHE A 110 -16.96 8.27 21.50
CA PHE A 110 -16.19 8.82 22.63
C PHE A 110 -16.77 8.33 23.99
N LYS A 111 -16.54 7.09 24.34
CA LYS A 111 -16.80 6.57 25.69
C LYS A 111 -15.55 5.88 26.21
N SER A 112 -14.62 6.67 26.67
CA SER A 112 -13.48 6.34 27.52
C SER A 112 -12.09 6.41 26.89
N ILE A 113 -11.22 7.05 27.65
CA ILE A 113 -9.76 7.16 27.50
C ILE A 113 -9.05 5.79 27.45
N SER A 114 -9.78 4.69 27.61
CA SER A 114 -9.25 3.33 27.72
C SER A 114 -9.22 2.51 26.42
N ASP A 115 -9.58 3.08 25.26
CA ASP A 115 -9.51 2.39 23.97
C ASP A 115 -8.06 2.37 23.45
N LYS A 116 -7.25 1.52 24.03
CA LYS A 116 -5.82 1.30 23.72
C LYS A 116 -5.54 0.82 22.28
N GLY A 117 -6.58 0.56 21.47
CA GLY A 117 -6.47 -0.02 20.14
C GLY A 117 -6.54 0.95 18.96
N LYS A 118 -6.70 2.26 19.19
CA LYS A 118 -6.96 3.23 18.10
C LYS A 118 -5.76 4.11 17.72
N ALA A 119 -4.65 3.99 18.41
CA ALA A 119 -3.45 4.76 18.12
C ALA A 119 -2.41 3.93 17.38
N PHE A 120 -1.73 4.55 16.41
CA PHE A 120 -0.61 3.96 15.71
C PHE A 120 0.50 4.99 15.49
N ILE A 121 1.69 4.51 15.20
CA ILE A 121 2.85 5.34 14.84
C ILE A 121 2.99 5.36 13.32
N LEU A 122 2.76 6.51 12.72
CA LEU A 122 3.18 6.77 11.35
C LEU A 122 4.69 6.95 11.35
N TYR A 123 5.40 6.09 10.64
CA TYR A 123 6.86 6.11 10.56
C TYR A 123 7.33 6.62 9.20
N LYS A 124 8.20 7.64 9.20
CA LYS A 124 8.91 8.12 8.03
C LYS A 124 10.17 7.28 7.84
N LEU A 125 10.27 6.58 6.72
CA LEU A 125 11.44 5.79 6.36
C LEU A 125 12.53 6.69 5.78
N ASP A 126 13.75 6.51 6.27
CA ASP A 126 14.93 7.07 5.62
C ASP A 126 15.31 6.20 4.41
N GLU A 127 15.88 6.80 3.38
CA GLU A 127 16.28 6.09 2.15
C GLU A 127 17.22 4.90 2.43
N SER A 128 18.07 5.00 3.45
CA SER A 128 18.97 3.92 3.88
C SER A 128 18.25 2.67 4.41
N LEU A 129 16.97 2.79 4.79
CA LEU A 129 16.16 1.67 5.26
C LEU A 129 15.41 0.96 4.13
N ILE A 130 15.40 1.55 2.93
CA ILE A 130 14.69 1.06 1.75
C ILE A 130 15.72 0.53 0.76
N ASN A 131 15.64 -0.75 0.44
CA ASN A 131 16.45 -1.37 -0.59
C ASN A 131 15.55 -2.10 -1.57
N PHE A 132 15.81 -1.96 -2.86
CA PHE A 132 15.10 -2.72 -3.88
C PHE A 132 16.06 -3.25 -4.94
N SER A 133 15.70 -4.36 -5.52
CA SER A 133 16.47 -5.05 -6.56
C SER A 133 15.54 -5.87 -7.43
N ASP A 134 15.96 -6.18 -8.63
CA ASP A 134 15.26 -7.13 -9.48
C ASP A 134 15.69 -8.55 -9.13
N GLN A 135 14.74 -9.46 -9.07
CA GLN A 135 14.96 -10.86 -8.82
C GLN A 135 14.13 -11.72 -9.76
N HIS A 136 14.78 -12.31 -10.75
CA HIS A 136 14.11 -13.01 -11.84
C HIS A 136 13.07 -12.10 -12.51
N GLU A 137 11.80 -12.45 -12.39
CA GLU A 137 10.66 -11.75 -12.98
C GLU A 137 9.94 -10.83 -11.97
N TYR A 138 10.53 -10.64 -10.80
CA TYR A 138 9.96 -9.84 -9.69
C TYR A 138 10.90 -8.71 -9.30
N GLY A 139 10.30 -7.58 -8.94
CA GLY A 139 10.98 -6.57 -8.14
C GLY A 139 10.87 -6.92 -6.66
N LYS A 140 11.98 -6.92 -5.96
CA LYS A 140 12.05 -7.19 -4.52
C LYS A 140 12.32 -5.88 -3.78
N LEU A 141 11.39 -5.48 -2.94
CA LEU A 141 11.53 -4.35 -2.03
C LEU A 141 11.76 -4.89 -0.61
N LYS A 142 12.80 -4.38 0.05
CA LYS A 142 13.14 -4.66 1.44
C LYS A 142 13.06 -3.37 2.27
N ILE A 143 12.40 -3.43 3.40
CA ILE A 143 12.35 -2.34 4.38
C ILE A 143 12.97 -2.85 5.67
N ASN A 144 14.12 -2.29 6.03
CA ASN A 144 14.84 -2.66 7.25
C ASN A 144 14.20 -1.95 8.46
N VAL A 145 13.56 -2.73 9.32
CA VAL A 145 12.89 -2.23 10.52
C VAL A 145 13.62 -2.58 11.82
N LYS A 146 14.77 -3.26 11.70
CA LYS A 146 15.56 -3.71 12.86
C LYS A 146 15.94 -2.58 13.82
N HIS A 147 16.26 -1.42 13.29
CA HIS A 147 16.75 -0.27 14.06
C HIS A 147 15.63 0.69 14.50
N ILE A 148 14.38 0.46 14.08
CA ILE A 148 13.26 1.37 14.42
C ILE A 148 13.05 1.44 15.92
N LEU A 149 13.33 0.36 16.64
CA LEU A 149 13.17 0.28 18.11
C LEU A 149 14.49 0.42 18.89
N SER A 150 15.63 0.54 18.21
CA SER A 150 16.94 0.68 18.85
C SER A 150 17.32 2.15 19.01
N GLY A 151 16.76 2.85 19.94
CA GLY A 151 17.15 4.24 20.22
C GLY A 151 16.50 4.76 21.49
N ASN A 152 17.32 5.28 22.40
CA ASN A 152 17.02 5.93 23.68
C ASN A 152 15.75 5.45 24.42
N GLU A 153 15.96 4.63 25.43
CA GLU A 153 14.91 4.04 26.29
C GLU A 153 13.99 5.09 26.95
N GLU A 154 14.44 6.33 27.14
CA GLU A 154 13.64 7.42 27.73
C GLU A 154 12.50 7.91 26.83
N LEU A 155 12.67 7.88 25.51
CA LEU A 155 11.61 8.22 24.54
C LEU A 155 10.55 7.10 24.44
N PHE A 156 10.85 5.90 24.92
CA PHE A 156 9.95 4.76 24.85
C PHE A 156 8.87 4.76 25.93
N SER A 157 9.00 5.54 27.02
CA SER A 157 8.00 5.52 28.09
C SER A 157 6.62 6.01 27.62
N GLU A 158 6.55 7.01 26.74
CA GLU A 158 5.29 7.50 26.15
C GLU A 158 4.81 6.67 24.94
N LEU A 159 5.74 5.97 24.27
CA LEU A 159 5.45 5.13 23.10
C LEU A 159 5.23 3.66 23.46
N SER A 160 5.61 3.24 24.68
CA SER A 160 5.56 1.84 25.10
C SER A 160 4.16 1.21 25.04
N GLU A 161 3.12 2.06 24.99
CA GLU A 161 1.73 1.61 24.86
C GLU A 161 1.28 1.39 23.41
N VAL A 162 1.95 2.00 22.41
CA VAL A 162 1.55 1.90 20.99
C VAL A 162 2.42 0.85 20.30
N LYS A 163 1.82 -0.29 20.01
CA LYS A 163 2.50 -1.43 19.37
C LYS A 163 2.40 -1.43 17.85
N THR A 164 1.48 -0.64 17.29
CA THR A 164 1.14 -0.63 15.88
C THR A 164 1.92 0.46 15.15
N TYR A 165 2.58 0.09 14.06
CA TYR A 165 3.34 0.98 13.19
C TYR A 165 2.76 0.96 11.79
N TYR A 166 2.69 2.14 11.17
CA TYR A 166 2.24 2.31 9.80
C TYR A 166 3.36 2.84 8.93
N PHE A 167 3.67 2.11 7.87
CA PHE A 167 4.61 2.48 6.82
C PHE A 167 3.84 2.72 5.54
N ARG A 168 4.24 3.73 4.75
CA ARG A 168 3.64 3.93 3.45
C ARG A 168 4.70 4.25 2.42
N VAL A 169 4.76 3.43 1.39
CA VAL A 169 5.74 3.54 0.32
C VAL A 169 5.05 3.56 -1.04
N ARG A 170 5.61 4.32 -1.97
CA ARG A 170 5.21 4.34 -3.38
C ARG A 170 6.20 3.57 -4.20
N VAL A 171 5.70 2.67 -5.03
CA VAL A 171 6.49 1.83 -5.91
C VAL A 171 6.17 2.18 -7.36
N TYR A 172 7.20 2.50 -8.12
CA TYR A 172 7.12 2.78 -9.54
C TYR A 172 7.60 1.57 -10.32
N PRO A 173 6.73 0.93 -11.17
CA PRO A 173 7.16 -0.12 -12.09
C PRO A 173 8.08 0.43 -13.18
N LYS A 174 9.01 -0.39 -13.69
CA LYS A 174 9.72 -0.08 -14.94
C LYS A 174 8.75 0.01 -16.11
N ILE A 175 8.99 0.96 -17.02
CA ILE A 175 8.04 1.38 -18.06
C ILE A 175 7.58 0.22 -18.96
N ASN A 176 8.47 -0.69 -19.31
CA ASN A 176 8.19 -1.76 -20.27
C ASN A 176 7.91 -3.12 -19.60
N ASP A 177 7.75 -3.15 -18.29
CA ASP A 177 7.47 -4.40 -17.59
C ASP A 177 6.01 -4.82 -17.78
N PRO A 178 5.75 -6.12 -17.99
CA PRO A 178 4.40 -6.64 -18.01
C PRO A 178 3.80 -6.50 -16.62
N ILE A 179 2.97 -5.48 -16.45
CA ILE A 179 2.20 -5.29 -15.23
C ILE A 179 1.12 -6.38 -15.19
N TYR A 180 0.67 -6.79 -14.00
CA TYR A 180 -0.40 -7.80 -13.83
C TYR A 180 -1.76 -7.40 -14.45
N ILE A 181 -1.79 -6.32 -15.23
CA ILE A 181 -2.95 -5.82 -15.94
C ILE A 181 -2.90 -6.30 -17.37
N LEU A 182 -3.96 -6.98 -17.77
CA LEU A 182 -4.15 -7.38 -19.15
C LEU A 182 -4.83 -6.23 -19.91
N LYS A 183 -4.12 -5.66 -20.88
CA LYS A 183 -4.69 -4.70 -21.84
C LYS A 183 -5.19 -5.43 -23.08
N ARG A 184 -6.41 -5.14 -23.49
CA ARG A 184 -6.99 -5.59 -24.75
C ARG A 184 -7.45 -4.39 -25.56
N GLU A 185 -6.92 -4.25 -26.74
CA GLU A 185 -7.46 -3.35 -27.76
C GLU A 185 -8.56 -4.11 -28.49
N ASN A 186 -9.77 -3.58 -28.49
CA ASN A 186 -10.87 -4.21 -29.21
C ASN A 186 -10.72 -3.89 -30.71
N GLU A 187 -10.14 -4.81 -31.47
CA GLU A 187 -10.00 -4.71 -32.94
C GLU A 187 -11.34 -4.88 -33.70
N ASP A 188 -12.38 -5.42 -33.05
CA ASP A 188 -13.69 -5.71 -33.65
C ASP A 188 -14.61 -4.48 -33.67
N ALA A 189 -14.10 -3.35 -34.11
CA ALA A 189 -14.95 -2.22 -34.43
C ALA A 189 -15.55 -2.41 -35.81
N ASN A 190 -16.79 -2.86 -35.88
CA ASN A 190 -17.60 -2.69 -37.08
C ASN A 190 -17.53 -1.23 -37.52
N ILE A 191 -16.99 -1.00 -38.70
CA ILE A 191 -16.48 0.26 -39.27
C ILE A 191 -17.44 1.45 -39.21
N LEU A 192 -18.69 1.26 -38.86
CA LEU A 192 -19.71 2.32 -38.83
C LEU A 192 -20.12 2.83 -37.46
N GLN A 193 -19.65 2.25 -36.35
CA GLN A 193 -20.10 2.65 -35.02
C GLN A 193 -19.00 3.11 -34.02
N ASN A 194 -17.73 2.96 -34.31
CA ASN A 194 -16.69 3.27 -33.33
C ASN A 194 -15.54 4.07 -33.92
N LEU A 195 -15.64 5.37 -33.85
CA LEU A 195 -14.50 6.29 -33.98
C LEU A 195 -13.62 6.35 -32.69
N SER A 196 -13.90 5.56 -31.69
CA SER A 196 -13.12 5.51 -30.44
C SER A 196 -12.49 4.15 -30.26
N LEU A 197 -11.16 4.10 -30.29
CA LEU A 197 -10.37 2.97 -29.81
C LEU A 197 -10.71 2.76 -28.33
N ARG A 198 -11.42 1.67 -28.00
CA ARG A 198 -11.66 1.28 -26.61
C ARG A 198 -10.55 0.35 -26.17
N ILE A 199 -9.85 0.75 -25.11
CA ILE A 199 -8.88 -0.09 -24.43
C ILE A 199 -9.58 -0.69 -23.20
N THR A 200 -9.60 -2.02 -23.12
CA THR A 200 -10.08 -2.72 -21.93
C THR A 200 -8.90 -3.14 -21.07
N GLU A 201 -8.91 -2.73 -19.82
CA GLU A 201 -7.92 -3.14 -18.83
C GLU A 201 -8.57 -4.10 -17.82
N ILE A 202 -7.99 -5.28 -17.65
CA ILE A 202 -8.44 -6.26 -16.67
C ILE A 202 -7.43 -6.27 -15.53
N ILE A 203 -7.88 -5.90 -14.32
CA ILE A 203 -7.07 -5.86 -13.12
C ILE A 203 -7.45 -7.05 -12.26
N ASP A 204 -6.49 -7.96 -12.02
CA ASP A 204 -6.64 -9.11 -11.12
C ASP A 204 -5.55 -9.01 -10.04
N PHE A 205 -5.91 -8.43 -8.93
CA PHE A 205 -4.99 -8.24 -7.81
C PHE A 205 -4.95 -9.47 -6.92
N ARG A 206 -3.73 -10.00 -6.71
CA ARG A 206 -3.49 -11.15 -5.82
C ARG A 206 -2.35 -10.83 -4.88
N ILE A 207 -2.50 -11.22 -3.63
CA ILE A 207 -1.46 -11.16 -2.62
C ILE A 207 -1.31 -12.53 -1.96
N ASN A 208 -0.07 -13.00 -1.85
CA ASN A 208 0.29 -14.31 -1.28
C ASN A 208 -0.45 -15.52 -1.92
N ASP A 209 -0.80 -15.42 -3.22
CA ASP A 209 -1.28 -16.57 -3.99
C ASP A 209 -0.07 -17.38 -4.52
N PHE A 210 0.37 -18.35 -3.73
CA PHE A 210 1.53 -19.19 -4.03
C PHE A 210 1.36 -20.05 -5.29
N ARG A 211 0.16 -20.21 -5.83
CA ARG A 211 -0.07 -20.89 -7.11
C ARG A 211 0.34 -20.00 -8.30
N ALA A 212 0.37 -18.70 -8.11
CA ALA A 212 0.67 -17.72 -9.13
C ALA A 212 2.14 -17.29 -9.18
N ILE A 213 3.03 -17.96 -8.40
CA ILE A 213 4.47 -17.68 -8.39
C ILE A 213 5.27 -18.76 -9.12
N THR A 214 6.43 -18.36 -9.66
CA THR A 214 7.34 -19.27 -10.36
C THR A 214 8.09 -20.19 -9.37
N ASP A 215 8.56 -21.34 -9.84
CA ASP A 215 9.26 -22.28 -8.97
C ASP A 215 10.56 -21.69 -8.40
N ASN A 216 11.27 -20.86 -9.15
CA ASN A 216 12.46 -20.17 -8.67
C ASN A 216 12.18 -19.25 -7.48
N MET A 217 11.00 -18.64 -7.43
CA MET A 217 10.59 -17.76 -6.32
C MET A 217 10.16 -18.57 -5.09
N LYS A 218 9.59 -19.74 -5.28
CA LYS A 218 9.12 -20.59 -4.17
C LYS A 218 10.24 -20.92 -3.18
N GLU A 219 11.43 -21.28 -3.68
CA GLU A 219 12.57 -21.61 -2.80
C GLU A 219 13.01 -20.46 -1.92
N GLU A 220 12.92 -19.22 -2.41
CA GLU A 220 13.26 -18.04 -1.65
C GLU A 220 12.18 -17.69 -0.62
N VAL A 221 10.93 -17.68 -1.05
CA VAL A 221 9.78 -17.30 -0.24
C VAL A 221 9.56 -18.28 0.93
N PHE A 222 9.75 -19.59 0.72
CA PHE A 222 9.60 -20.59 1.80
C PHE A 222 10.61 -20.45 2.95
N ARG A 223 11.64 -19.63 2.81
CA ARG A 223 12.59 -19.32 3.89
C ARG A 223 12.14 -18.17 4.78
N LEU A 224 11.12 -17.42 4.36
CA LEU A 224 10.59 -16.26 5.03
C LEU A 224 9.35 -16.60 5.85
N ASN A 225 8.86 -15.64 6.60
CA ASN A 225 7.65 -15.79 7.38
C ASN A 225 6.52 -14.98 6.74
N THR A 226 5.36 -15.59 6.64
CA THR A 226 4.15 -14.97 6.10
C THR A 226 3.44 -14.19 7.20
N PHE A 227 3.00 -12.97 6.89
CA PHE A 227 2.14 -12.20 7.78
C PHE A 227 0.76 -12.85 7.94
N ASN A 228 0.18 -12.69 9.12
CA ASN A 228 -1.23 -12.95 9.33
C ASN A 228 -2.01 -11.71 8.88
N ILE A 229 -2.58 -11.74 7.67
CA ILE A 229 -3.30 -10.61 7.08
C ILE A 229 -4.69 -10.53 7.72
N SER A 230 -4.96 -9.44 8.46
CA SER A 230 -6.25 -9.19 9.13
C SER A 230 -7.23 -8.50 8.18
N SER A 231 -6.77 -7.52 7.41
CA SER A 231 -7.58 -6.89 6.38
C SER A 231 -6.76 -6.38 5.21
N ILE A 232 -7.40 -6.30 4.04
CA ILE A 232 -6.84 -5.67 2.84
C ILE A 232 -7.83 -4.60 2.38
N HIS A 233 -7.31 -3.37 2.23
CA HIS A 233 -8.00 -2.26 1.61
C HIS A 233 -7.35 -2.00 0.25
N TYR A 234 -8.12 -2.20 -0.80
CA TYR A 234 -7.64 -2.00 -2.15
C TYR A 234 -8.40 -0.85 -2.80
N LEU A 235 -7.67 0.16 -3.25
CA LEU A 235 -8.22 1.35 -3.88
C LEU A 235 -7.67 1.46 -5.31
N ILE A 236 -8.58 1.55 -6.28
CA ILE A 236 -8.25 1.80 -7.68
C ILE A 236 -8.64 3.23 -8.00
N MET A 237 -7.67 4.04 -8.41
CA MET A 237 -7.87 5.43 -8.81
C MET A 237 -7.86 5.53 -10.33
N ARG A 238 -8.98 5.99 -10.89
CA ARG A 238 -9.18 6.11 -12.34
C ARG A 238 -9.75 7.48 -12.69
N ASP A 239 -9.54 7.85 -13.93
CA ASP A 239 -10.20 9.03 -14.50
C ASP A 239 -11.73 8.85 -14.44
N SER A 240 -12.45 9.93 -14.16
CA SER A 240 -13.92 9.90 -14.05
C SER A 240 -14.62 9.58 -15.38
N THR A 241 -13.89 9.67 -16.51
CA THR A 241 -14.39 9.31 -17.84
C THR A 241 -14.24 7.83 -18.15
N ASP A 242 -13.47 7.06 -17.33
CA ASP A 242 -13.32 5.63 -17.51
C ASP A 242 -14.60 4.88 -17.08
N GLU A 243 -15.01 3.90 -17.85
CA GLU A 243 -16.08 2.98 -17.48
C GLU A 243 -15.51 1.87 -16.59
N PHE A 244 -16.00 1.76 -15.36
CA PHE A 244 -15.55 0.76 -14.40
C PHE A 244 -16.58 -0.36 -14.28
N ILE A 245 -16.13 -1.61 -14.55
CA ILE A 245 -16.94 -2.81 -14.39
C ILE A 245 -16.28 -3.68 -13.32
N SER A 246 -17.00 -3.96 -12.24
CA SER A 246 -16.52 -4.85 -11.18
C SER A 246 -17.21 -6.20 -11.25
N GLY A 247 -16.43 -7.27 -11.02
CA GLY A 247 -16.97 -8.61 -10.76
C GLY A 247 -17.49 -8.80 -9.34
N SER A 248 -17.34 -7.80 -8.46
CA SER A 248 -17.80 -7.80 -7.07
C SER A 248 -18.80 -6.67 -6.85
N ASP A 249 -19.94 -6.98 -6.23
CA ASP A 249 -20.97 -5.98 -5.90
C ASP A 249 -20.65 -5.15 -4.65
N SER A 250 -19.56 -5.47 -3.94
CA SER A 250 -19.20 -4.86 -2.67
C SER A 250 -18.02 -3.90 -2.76
N TYR A 251 -18.19 -2.79 -3.46
CA TYR A 251 -17.23 -1.69 -3.42
C TYR A 251 -17.93 -0.35 -3.13
N LYS A 252 -17.14 0.60 -2.63
CA LYS A 252 -17.56 2.00 -2.49
C LYS A 252 -16.79 2.84 -3.49
N SER A 253 -17.42 3.86 -4.07
CA SER A 253 -16.72 4.81 -4.94
C SER A 253 -16.91 6.22 -4.43
N ARG A 254 -15.88 7.05 -4.60
CA ARG A 254 -15.96 8.48 -4.30
C ARG A 254 -15.06 9.27 -5.25
N LEU A 255 -15.47 10.51 -5.51
CA LEU A 255 -14.64 11.50 -6.18
C LEU A 255 -13.53 11.95 -5.23
N LEU A 256 -12.29 12.03 -5.70
CA LEU A 256 -11.17 12.51 -4.91
C LEU A 256 -11.19 14.05 -4.85
N GLU A 257 -10.99 14.58 -3.66
CA GLU A 257 -10.88 16.02 -3.40
C GLU A 257 -9.51 16.53 -3.87
N ARG A 258 -9.46 17.23 -5.00
CA ARG A 258 -8.21 17.69 -5.62
C ARG A 258 -7.30 18.45 -4.67
N GLU A 259 -7.87 19.34 -3.83
CA GLU A 259 -7.10 20.15 -2.90
C GLU A 259 -6.34 19.33 -1.85
N VAL A 260 -6.90 18.19 -1.45
CA VAL A 260 -6.27 17.26 -0.50
C VAL A 260 -5.15 16.46 -1.17
N TRP A 261 -5.39 15.98 -2.40
CA TRP A 261 -4.52 15.01 -3.06
C TRP A 261 -3.42 15.62 -3.94
N LYS A 262 -3.51 16.92 -4.33
CA LYS A 262 -2.57 17.57 -5.25
C LYS A 262 -1.10 17.52 -4.84
N ASP A 263 -0.81 17.52 -3.54
CA ASP A 263 0.56 17.46 -3.02
C ASP A 263 1.01 16.01 -2.76
N TYR A 264 0.09 15.07 -2.77
CA TYR A 264 0.37 13.67 -2.61
C TYR A 264 0.76 13.01 -3.92
N ILE A 265 0.02 13.33 -4.97
CA ILE A 265 0.28 12.86 -6.33
C ILE A 265 -0.11 13.97 -7.33
N ALA A 266 0.71 14.13 -8.37
CA ALA A 266 0.35 15.03 -9.46
C ALA A 266 -0.85 14.44 -10.22
N LEU A 267 -2.01 15.03 -10.02
CA LEU A 267 -3.23 14.72 -10.75
C LEU A 267 -3.33 15.69 -11.93
N ASP A 268 -3.65 15.17 -13.11
CA ASP A 268 -4.05 15.99 -14.26
C ASP A 268 -5.33 16.76 -13.93
N ASN A 269 -5.75 17.63 -14.83
CA ASN A 269 -6.96 18.46 -14.66
C ASN A 269 -8.27 17.65 -14.64
N ASN A 270 -8.21 16.32 -14.79
CA ASN A 270 -9.36 15.45 -14.77
C ASN A 270 -9.80 15.11 -13.34
N ASP A 271 -11.08 14.84 -13.19
CA ASP A 271 -11.62 14.33 -11.94
C ASP A 271 -11.25 12.86 -11.80
N VAL A 272 -10.87 12.46 -10.59
CA VAL A 272 -10.43 11.09 -10.28
C VAL A 272 -11.42 10.44 -9.34
N ILE A 273 -11.86 9.24 -9.68
CA ILE A 273 -12.71 8.41 -8.83
C ILE A 273 -11.84 7.33 -8.17
N ALA A 274 -11.99 7.18 -6.86
CA ALA A 274 -11.44 6.07 -6.10
C ALA A 274 -12.50 4.98 -5.92
N TYR A 275 -12.21 3.77 -6.35
CA TYR A 275 -13.01 2.57 -6.12
C TYR A 275 -12.36 1.78 -4.99
N HIS A 276 -13.04 1.64 -3.87
CA HIS A 276 -12.54 1.03 -2.65
C HIS A 276 -13.17 -0.33 -2.41
N PHE A 277 -12.34 -1.36 -2.36
CA PHE A 277 -12.66 -2.72 -1.99
C PHE A 277 -12.06 -3.02 -0.63
N LYS A 278 -12.77 -3.79 0.20
CA LYS A 278 -12.28 -4.23 1.50
C LYS A 278 -12.52 -5.73 1.67
N GLU A 279 -11.46 -6.44 1.98
CA GLU A 279 -11.51 -7.84 2.40
C GLU A 279 -11.06 -7.94 3.86
N ILE A 280 -11.80 -8.70 4.65
CA ILE A 280 -11.48 -8.97 6.05
C ILE A 280 -11.27 -10.48 6.17
N SER A 281 -10.15 -10.89 6.75
CA SER A 281 -9.92 -12.29 7.06
C SER A 281 -10.92 -12.75 8.12
N GLU A 282 -11.77 -13.71 7.78
CA GLU A 282 -12.57 -14.38 8.80
C GLU A 282 -11.61 -15.15 9.72
N LYS A 283 -11.40 -14.65 10.94
CA LYS A 283 -10.70 -15.44 11.96
C LYS A 283 -11.50 -16.74 12.12
N LYS A 284 -10.95 -17.86 11.66
CA LYS A 284 -11.48 -19.18 12.06
C LYS A 284 -11.29 -19.27 13.56
N VAL A 285 -12.42 -19.16 14.27
CA VAL A 285 -12.56 -19.40 15.71
C VAL A 285 -12.21 -20.84 16.02
#